data_93c09c20ab68fe73c24497ff3f2d3329
#
_entry.id   93c09c20ab68fe73c24497ff3f2d3329
#
_cell.length_a   1.000
_cell.length_b   1.000
_cell.length_c   1.000
_cell.angle_alpha   90.00
_cell.angle_beta   90.00
_cell.angle_gamma   90.00
#
_symmetry.space_group_name_H-M   'P 1'
#
loop_
_entity.id
_entity.type
_entity.pdbx_description
1 polymer ?
#
loop_
_entity_poly.entity_id
_entity_poly.type
_entity_poly.pdbx_seq_one_letter_code
_entity_poly.pdbx_strand_id
1 'polypeptide(L)'
;MRLSLLTSLLLVTSLAGCAFGGSRPDTASSAADTVPAVAALDAAACTAKGGELRPLGRLQRVQCVVPYADAGKTCNAKADCSGQCLAIGEVVAGSPASGVCQRDASENFGCRQRIDGGVAQGTLCVD
;
A
#
# COMPACT_ATOMS: atom_id res chain seq x y z
N MET A 1 -61.91 -4.89 4.21
CA MET A 1 -62.64 -5.28 2.97
C MET A 1 -61.69 -5.85 1.95
N ARG A 2 -62.00 -7.11 1.56
CA ARG A 2 -61.54 -7.86 0.36
C ARG A 2 -60.05 -8.25 0.36
N LEU A 3 -59.65 -9.47 0.74
CA LEU A 3 -60.05 -10.81 0.22
C LEU A 3 -59.64 -11.04 -1.24
N SER A 4 -58.63 -11.85 -1.41
CA SER A 4 -58.39 -12.85 -2.49
C SER A 4 -56.99 -13.42 -2.26
N LEU A 5 -56.78 -14.57 -1.71
CA LEU A 5 -57.14 -15.96 -2.08
C LEU A 5 -56.53 -16.41 -3.42
N LEU A 6 -55.70 -17.47 -3.25
CA LEU A 6 -55.37 -18.55 -4.17
C LEU A 6 -54.36 -18.17 -5.29
N THR A 7 -53.24 -18.86 -5.39
CA THR A 7 -53.17 -20.25 -5.90
C THR A 7 -51.84 -20.91 -5.56
N SER A 8 -51.99 -22.01 -4.91
CA SER A 8 -51.06 -23.13 -4.82
C SER A 8 -50.65 -23.57 -6.23
N LEU A 9 -49.36 -23.73 -6.52
CA LEU A 9 -48.90 -24.64 -7.56
C LEU A 9 -47.61 -25.30 -7.15
N LEU A 10 -47.76 -26.51 -6.68
CA LEU A 10 -46.72 -27.51 -6.59
C LEU A 10 -46.09 -27.73 -7.98
N LEU A 11 -44.78 -27.59 -8.08
CA LEU A 11 -44.02 -28.23 -9.13
C LEU A 11 -42.84 -28.97 -8.48
N VAL A 12 -43.09 -30.25 -8.27
CA VAL A 12 -42.08 -31.27 -8.01
C VAL A 12 -41.42 -31.57 -9.36
N THR A 13 -40.12 -31.27 -9.51
CA THR A 13 -39.33 -31.81 -10.60
C THR A 13 -38.01 -32.34 -10.07
N SER A 14 -37.99 -33.64 -9.89
CA SER A 14 -37.01 -34.65 -10.29
C SER A 14 -35.53 -34.26 -10.14
N LEU A 15 -34.90 -34.90 -9.13
CA LEU A 15 -33.47 -35.17 -9.11
C LEU A 15 -33.06 -36.03 -10.31
N ALA A 16 -32.27 -35.49 -11.21
CA ALA A 16 -31.46 -36.28 -12.13
C ALA A 16 -30.01 -36.13 -11.68
N GLY A 17 -29.51 -37.15 -11.00
CA GLY A 17 -28.09 -37.28 -10.68
C GLY A 17 -27.30 -37.53 -11.96
N CYS A 18 -26.35 -36.68 -12.26
CA CYS A 18 -25.21 -36.98 -13.12
C CYS A 18 -23.99 -37.22 -12.27
N ALA A 19 -23.76 -38.49 -11.93
CA ALA A 19 -22.44 -38.95 -11.51
C ALA A 19 -21.57 -39.03 -12.77
N PHE A 20 -20.83 -37.99 -13.05
CA PHE A 20 -19.69 -38.05 -13.95
C PHE A 20 -18.44 -38.28 -13.08
N GLY A 21 -18.10 -39.58 -12.95
CA GLY A 21 -16.75 -39.97 -12.56
C GLY A 21 -15.78 -39.60 -13.68
N GLY A 22 -15.24 -38.40 -13.62
CA GLY A 22 -14.12 -37.96 -14.42
C GLY A 22 -12.92 -37.86 -13.46
N SER A 23 -11.99 -38.79 -13.58
CA SER A 23 -10.65 -38.66 -13.01
C SER A 23 -10.10 -37.29 -13.42
N ARG A 24 -10.01 -36.37 -12.47
CA ARG A 24 -9.21 -35.16 -12.66
C ARG A 24 -7.76 -35.60 -12.68
N PRO A 25 -7.00 -35.35 -13.73
CA PRO A 25 -5.56 -35.29 -13.57
C PRO A 25 -5.29 -34.14 -12.60
N ASP A 26 -4.56 -34.49 -11.54
CA ASP A 26 -3.98 -33.51 -10.62
C ASP A 26 -3.11 -32.54 -11.42
N THR A 27 -3.69 -31.47 -11.87
CA THR A 27 -2.94 -30.29 -12.31
C THR A 27 -2.90 -29.33 -11.11
N ALA A 28 -2.36 -29.85 -10.00
CA ALA A 28 -1.79 -29.00 -8.97
C ALA A 28 -0.43 -28.52 -9.51
N SER A 29 -0.47 -27.61 -10.41
CA SER A 29 0.76 -26.87 -10.78
C SER A 29 0.33 -25.55 -11.40
N SER A 30 0.92 -24.52 -10.94
CA SER A 30 1.08 -23.23 -11.62
C SER A 30 0.50 -21.99 -10.96
N ALA A 31 0.09 -22.04 -9.70
CA ALA A 31 -0.07 -20.77 -8.97
C ALA A 31 1.22 -20.34 -8.22
N ALA A 32 2.21 -21.27 -8.09
CA ALA A 32 3.45 -20.99 -7.37
C ALA A 32 4.57 -20.41 -8.26
N ASP A 33 4.50 -20.62 -9.58
CA ASP A 33 5.60 -20.21 -10.47
C ASP A 33 5.41 -18.79 -11.04
N THR A 34 4.21 -18.21 -10.94
CA THR A 34 3.96 -16.86 -11.46
C THR A 34 4.39 -15.76 -10.47
N VAL A 35 4.34 -16.05 -9.17
CA VAL A 35 4.69 -15.06 -8.14
C VAL A 35 6.17 -14.69 -8.14
N PRO A 36 7.13 -15.62 -8.23
CA PRO A 36 8.55 -15.25 -8.29
C PRO A 36 8.93 -14.51 -9.57
N ALA A 37 8.29 -14.80 -10.69
CA ALA A 37 8.59 -14.13 -11.96
C ALA A 37 8.10 -12.67 -11.96
N VAL A 38 6.91 -12.40 -11.44
CA VAL A 38 6.37 -11.04 -11.29
C VAL A 38 7.22 -10.25 -10.29
N ALA A 39 7.55 -10.85 -9.15
CA ALA A 39 8.43 -10.22 -8.16
C ALA A 39 9.82 -9.89 -8.71
N ALA A 40 10.38 -10.77 -9.55
CA ALA A 40 11.66 -10.52 -10.20
C ALA A 40 11.59 -9.40 -11.23
N LEU A 41 10.52 -9.32 -12.02
CA LEU A 41 10.29 -8.24 -12.97
C LEU A 41 10.11 -6.89 -12.25
N ASP A 42 9.35 -6.86 -11.16
CA ASP A 42 9.17 -5.66 -10.34
C ASP A 42 10.48 -5.22 -9.69
N ALA A 43 11.31 -6.15 -9.22
CA ALA A 43 12.63 -5.87 -8.67
C ALA A 43 13.56 -5.25 -9.70
N ALA A 44 13.63 -5.81 -10.92
CA ALA A 44 14.46 -5.28 -11.99
C ALA A 44 14.01 -3.88 -12.41
N ALA A 45 12.71 -3.65 -12.55
CA ALA A 45 12.14 -2.35 -12.87
C ALA A 45 12.39 -1.32 -11.76
N CYS A 46 12.37 -1.74 -10.50
CA CYS A 46 12.68 -0.90 -9.35
C CYS A 46 14.17 -0.51 -9.32
N THR A 47 15.05 -1.49 -9.49
CA THR A 47 16.50 -1.26 -9.53
C THR A 47 16.89 -0.34 -10.69
N ALA A 48 16.26 -0.49 -11.86
CA ALA A 48 16.49 0.40 -13.01
C ALA A 48 16.15 1.87 -12.70
N LYS A 49 15.29 2.14 -11.72
CA LYS A 49 14.95 3.49 -11.21
C LYS A 49 15.87 3.93 -10.07
N GLY A 50 16.88 3.15 -9.71
CA GLY A 50 17.73 3.39 -8.54
C GLY A 50 17.04 3.09 -7.21
N GLY A 51 15.98 2.29 -7.22
CA GLY A 51 15.21 1.93 -6.05
C GLY A 51 15.48 0.51 -5.55
N GLU A 52 14.86 0.20 -4.42
CA GLU A 52 14.87 -1.09 -3.75
C GLU A 52 13.45 -1.50 -3.38
N LEU A 53 13.12 -2.79 -3.53
CA LEU A 53 11.86 -3.33 -3.02
C LEU A 53 11.91 -3.49 -1.50
N ARG A 54 11.04 -2.80 -0.80
CA ARG A 54 10.96 -2.82 0.66
C ARG A 54 9.53 -2.98 1.14
N PRO A 55 9.28 -3.79 2.19
CA PRO A 55 7.98 -3.81 2.85
C PRO A 55 7.78 -2.52 3.63
N LEU A 56 6.66 -1.84 3.43
CA LEU A 56 6.34 -0.56 4.05
C LEU A 56 4.99 -0.61 4.81
N GLY A 57 4.94 0.20 5.87
CA GLY A 57 3.76 0.37 6.69
C GLY A 57 3.34 -0.88 7.46
N ARG A 58 2.25 -0.78 8.19
CA ARG A 58 1.73 -1.87 9.03
C ARG A 58 1.34 -3.11 8.22
N LEU A 59 0.86 -2.93 7.00
CA LEU A 59 0.46 -4.04 6.12
C LEU A 59 1.65 -4.71 5.42
N GLN A 60 2.88 -4.25 5.64
CA GLN A 60 4.11 -4.79 5.05
C GLN A 60 4.01 -4.99 3.53
N ARG A 61 3.34 -4.08 2.85
CA ARG A 61 3.23 -4.13 1.39
C ARG A 61 4.57 -3.80 0.76
N VAL A 62 5.05 -4.71 -0.08
CA VAL A 62 6.28 -4.49 -0.82
C VAL A 62 6.08 -3.39 -1.86
N GLN A 63 6.91 -2.36 -1.80
CA GLN A 63 6.90 -1.21 -2.70
C GLN A 63 8.31 -0.91 -3.18
N CYS A 64 8.41 -0.35 -4.37
CA CYS A 64 9.67 0.17 -4.88
C CYS A 64 9.98 1.50 -4.21
N VAL A 65 11.03 1.53 -3.41
CA VAL A 65 11.49 2.72 -2.69
C VAL A 65 12.64 3.34 -3.45
N VAL A 66 12.41 4.50 -4.07
CA VAL A 66 13.40 5.26 -4.82
C VAL A 66 13.79 6.49 -3.99
N PRO A 67 15.08 6.73 -3.75
CA PRO A 67 15.53 7.94 -3.06
C PRO A 67 15.15 9.20 -3.83
N TYR A 68 14.75 10.24 -3.11
CA TYR A 68 14.56 11.56 -3.71
C TYR A 68 15.91 12.20 -4.02
N ALA A 69 15.99 12.94 -5.13
CA ALA A 69 17.22 13.58 -5.57
C ALA A 69 17.73 14.66 -4.59
N ASP A 70 16.85 15.20 -3.79
CA ASP A 70 17.11 16.25 -2.78
C ASP A 70 17.13 15.71 -1.34
N ALA A 71 17.24 14.38 -1.17
CA ALA A 71 17.29 13.72 0.12
C ALA A 71 18.33 14.36 1.06
N GLY A 72 17.91 14.74 2.27
CA GLY A 72 18.79 15.32 3.28
C GLY A 72 19.15 16.79 3.06
N LYS A 73 18.68 17.43 2.00
CA LYS A 73 18.87 18.87 1.78
C LYS A 73 18.14 19.67 2.87
N THR A 74 18.78 20.69 3.40
CA THR A 74 18.13 21.61 4.36
C THR A 74 16.92 22.29 3.75
N CYS A 75 15.85 22.40 4.53
CA CYS A 75 14.58 22.97 4.10
C CYS A 75 13.87 23.74 5.23
N ASN A 76 12.95 24.60 4.84
CA ASN A 76 12.07 25.34 5.76
C ASN A 76 10.59 25.11 5.47
N ALA A 77 10.27 24.51 4.34
CA ALA A 77 8.90 24.22 3.95
C ALA A 77 8.82 22.98 3.04
N LYS A 78 7.62 22.41 2.91
CA LYS A 78 7.34 21.32 1.96
C LYS A 78 7.74 21.70 0.53
N ALA A 79 7.58 22.93 0.14
CA ALA A 79 7.89 23.42 -1.21
C ALA A 79 9.38 23.33 -1.58
N ASP A 80 10.26 23.23 -0.60
CA ASP A 80 11.70 23.12 -0.81
C ASP A 80 12.15 21.71 -1.20
N CYS A 81 11.23 20.71 -1.12
CA CYS A 81 11.55 19.29 -1.22
C CYS A 81 10.64 18.55 -2.21
N SER A 82 11.19 17.54 -2.87
CA SER A 82 10.41 16.55 -3.63
C SER A 82 9.47 15.75 -2.73
N GLY A 83 9.97 15.36 -1.53
CA GLY A 83 9.19 14.74 -0.46
C GLY A 83 8.66 15.76 0.55
N GLN A 84 8.69 15.42 1.84
CA GLN A 84 8.36 16.32 2.95
C GLN A 84 9.63 17.02 3.47
N CYS A 85 9.46 18.19 4.11
CA CYS A 85 10.49 18.77 4.97
C CYS A 85 10.29 18.24 6.38
N LEU A 86 11.23 17.46 6.89
CA LEU A 86 11.14 16.75 8.17
C LEU A 86 12.06 17.38 9.21
N ALA A 87 11.55 17.53 10.43
CA ALA A 87 12.37 18.00 11.56
C ALA A 87 13.50 17.02 11.86
N ILE A 88 14.63 17.56 12.31
CA ILE A 88 15.75 16.79 12.85
C ILE A 88 15.55 16.64 14.36
N GLY A 89 15.15 15.46 14.82
CA GLY A 89 14.78 15.21 16.21
C GLY A 89 13.41 15.80 16.57
N GLU A 90 13.15 15.86 17.88
CA GLU A 90 11.91 16.42 18.40
C GLU A 90 12.05 17.92 18.61
N VAL A 91 11.13 18.68 18.08
CA VAL A 91 11.03 20.13 18.23
C VAL A 91 9.67 20.48 18.80
N VAL A 92 9.60 21.48 19.67
CA VAL A 92 8.32 21.95 20.21
C VAL A 92 7.46 22.48 19.04
N ALA A 93 6.24 21.92 18.89
CA ALA A 93 5.33 22.37 17.85
C ALA A 93 5.03 23.86 17.98
N GLY A 94 5.03 24.57 16.85
CA GLY A 94 4.88 26.03 16.81
C GLY A 94 6.19 26.81 16.96
N SER A 95 7.30 26.16 17.29
CA SER A 95 8.61 26.85 17.39
C SER A 95 9.24 27.04 16.00
N PRO A 96 10.02 28.11 15.80
CA PRO A 96 10.84 28.27 14.61
C PRO A 96 11.83 27.10 14.49
N ALA A 97 11.90 26.50 13.30
CA ALA A 97 12.78 25.37 13.02
C ALA A 97 13.03 25.24 11.52
N SER A 98 14.18 24.65 11.19
CA SER A 98 14.46 24.11 9.86
C SER A 98 14.52 22.59 9.93
N GLY A 99 14.44 21.95 8.79
CA GLY A 99 14.47 20.49 8.66
C GLY A 99 15.37 20.03 7.54
N VAL A 100 15.19 18.76 7.17
CA VAL A 100 15.82 18.16 6.01
C VAL A 100 14.77 17.53 5.09
N CYS A 101 15.03 17.56 3.80
CA CYS A 101 14.18 16.88 2.83
C CYS A 101 14.19 15.38 3.07
N GLN A 102 13.01 14.81 3.08
CA GLN A 102 12.73 13.38 3.20
C GLN A 102 13.59 12.56 2.24
N ARG A 103 14.12 11.43 2.69
CA ARG A 103 15.01 10.59 1.87
C ARG A 103 14.27 9.83 0.78
N ASP A 104 13.15 9.22 1.13
CA ASP A 104 12.35 8.40 0.24
C ASP A 104 10.94 8.17 0.82
N ALA A 105 10.09 7.44 0.10
CA ALA A 105 8.72 7.18 0.50
C ALA A 105 8.57 6.32 1.78
N SER A 106 9.64 5.63 2.24
CA SER A 106 9.56 4.86 3.48
C SER A 106 9.38 5.75 4.72
N GLU A 107 9.83 7.00 4.64
CA GLU A 107 9.64 7.98 5.71
C GLU A 107 8.22 8.55 5.80
N ASN A 108 7.29 8.15 4.92
CA ASN A 108 5.85 8.41 5.08
C ASN A 108 5.22 7.61 6.22
N PHE A 109 5.88 6.56 6.70
CA PHE A 109 5.43 5.68 7.77
C PHE A 109 6.19 5.95 9.08
N GLY A 110 5.54 5.62 10.19
CA GLY A 110 6.01 5.93 11.53
C GLY A 110 5.66 7.36 11.95
N CYS A 111 6.23 7.79 13.07
CA CYS A 111 6.00 9.14 13.61
C CYS A 111 6.99 10.14 13.01
N ARG A 112 6.48 11.19 12.41
CA ARG A 112 7.28 12.25 11.80
C ARG A 112 6.74 13.62 12.16
N GLN A 113 7.65 14.57 12.37
CA GLN A 113 7.32 15.98 12.54
C GLN A 113 7.77 16.75 11.29
N ARG A 114 6.87 17.53 10.73
CA ARG A 114 7.14 18.32 9.53
C ARG A 114 7.53 19.75 9.90
N ILE A 115 8.33 20.36 9.04
CA ILE A 115 8.59 21.80 9.03
C ILE A 115 7.81 22.41 7.87
N ASP A 116 7.07 23.47 8.15
CA ASP A 116 6.39 24.24 7.13
C ASP A 116 6.38 25.72 7.49
N GLY A 117 6.74 26.57 6.51
CA GLY A 117 6.90 27.99 6.73
C GLY A 117 7.95 28.35 7.79
N GLY A 118 8.99 27.52 7.98
CA GLY A 118 10.02 27.73 9.00
C GLY A 118 9.56 27.42 10.42
N VAL A 119 8.45 26.69 10.58
CA VAL A 119 7.84 26.36 11.89
C VAL A 119 7.63 24.86 12.01
N ALA A 120 7.98 24.29 13.15
CA ALA A 120 7.72 22.90 13.47
C ALA A 120 6.22 22.66 13.64
N GLN A 121 5.68 21.70 12.88
CA GLN A 121 4.29 21.27 12.97
C GLN A 121 4.12 20.22 14.08
N GLY A 122 2.89 19.81 14.35
CA GLY A 122 2.63 18.66 15.23
C GLY A 122 3.21 17.37 14.66
N THR A 123 3.53 16.43 15.54
CA THR A 123 3.97 15.09 15.14
C THR A 123 2.80 14.30 14.57
N LEU A 124 2.99 13.70 13.40
CA LEU A 124 2.04 12.82 12.73
C LEU A 124 2.59 11.41 12.69
N CYS A 125 1.78 10.45 13.13
CA CYS A 125 2.11 9.02 13.05
C CYS A 125 1.23 8.35 12.00
N VAL A 126 1.86 7.59 11.11
CA VAL A 126 1.21 6.82 10.02
C VAL A 126 1.69 5.39 10.09
N ASP A 127 0.76 4.43 10.08
CA ASP A 127 1.01 2.98 10.10
C ASP A 127 0.97 2.36 8.70
#